data_ad082da12f5f9d5123d042027c6c0088
#
_entry.id   ad082da12f5f9d5123d042027c6c0088
#
_cell.length_a   1.000
_cell.length_b   1.000
_cell.length_c   1.000
_cell.angle_alpha   90.00
_cell.angle_beta   90.00
_cell.angle_gamma   90.00
#
_symmetry.space_group_name_H-M   'P 1'
#
loop_
_entity.id
_entity.type
_entity.pdbx_description
1 polymer ?
#
loop_
_entity_poly.entity_id
_entity_poly.type
_entity_poly.pdbx_seq_one_letter_code
_entity_poly.pdbx_strand_id
1 'polypeptide(L)'
;MALTVVGSIAFDAVKTPFGERERMLGGAAVHFSLAASFFTEVRPVGPVGDDFGEEQFELLRSRGIITEDIERVPGGQSFFWRGHYDFDLNVAHTDDTRLGVFETFEPKLSAAAEAADTLFLANIQPDLQRQVRAQCAAGFSGLDSMNLWIEIAKDSLEAAIAEVDCLVVNDAEIRMLTGEANLAKAARAVMKMGPRAVVAKRGEYGAALFTADPGTEADAESHNFFALPGFPLEDVRDPTGAGDSFAGGFFGYLDGVDGDLDEANLRRAMGYGTVLASFNVEEFGTERVSRLEREEIDERFEALRRMTQFEAVPAPRN
;
A
#
# COMPACT_ATOMS: atom_id res chain seq x y z
N MET A 1 7.98 -4.56 -17.75
CA MET A 1 8.45 -5.60 -16.80
C MET A 1 7.48 -5.65 -15.65
N ALA A 2 7.41 -6.73 -14.86
CA ALA A 2 6.45 -6.82 -13.75
C ALA A 2 6.87 -5.92 -12.58
N LEU A 3 5.90 -5.31 -11.91
CA LEU A 3 6.09 -4.63 -10.64
C LEU A 3 6.46 -5.66 -9.56
N THR A 4 7.54 -5.42 -8.81
CA THR A 4 7.93 -6.27 -7.68
C THR A 4 7.44 -5.69 -6.36
N VAL A 5 6.76 -6.50 -5.54
CA VAL A 5 6.37 -6.16 -4.17
C VAL A 5 6.95 -7.16 -3.18
N VAL A 6 7.61 -6.68 -2.14
CA VAL A 6 8.13 -7.54 -1.06
C VAL A 6 7.37 -7.25 0.22
N GLY A 7 6.80 -8.28 0.85
CA GLY A 7 5.98 -8.11 2.04
C GLY A 7 5.41 -9.41 2.58
N SER A 8 4.59 -9.32 3.62
CA SER A 8 3.94 -10.48 4.20
C SER A 8 2.92 -11.11 3.24
N ILE A 9 3.00 -12.44 3.14
CA ILE A 9 1.99 -13.30 2.53
C ILE A 9 1.45 -14.13 3.68
N ALA A 10 0.18 -13.95 4.04
CA ALA A 10 -0.30 -14.30 5.36
C ALA A 10 -1.70 -14.88 5.35
N PHE A 11 -2.11 -15.37 6.52
CA PHE A 11 -3.51 -15.52 6.87
C PHE A 11 -3.89 -14.55 7.97
N ASP A 12 -5.05 -13.93 7.83
CA ASP A 12 -5.60 -13.01 8.79
C ASP A 12 -6.86 -13.56 9.44
N ALA A 13 -7.05 -13.25 10.73
CA ALA A 13 -8.30 -13.42 11.44
C ALA A 13 -8.79 -12.06 11.94
N VAL A 14 -9.98 -11.66 11.53
CA VAL A 14 -10.48 -10.31 11.80
C VAL A 14 -11.86 -10.36 12.42
N LYS A 15 -12.04 -9.56 13.46
CA LYS A 15 -13.33 -9.30 14.07
C LYS A 15 -13.66 -7.81 14.01
N THR A 16 -14.85 -7.51 13.50
CA THR A 16 -15.41 -6.15 13.48
C THR A 16 -16.82 -6.17 14.11
N PRO A 17 -17.44 -5.03 14.39
CA PRO A 17 -18.85 -4.97 14.78
C PRO A 17 -19.81 -5.59 13.76
N PHE A 18 -19.37 -5.79 12.53
CA PHE A 18 -20.19 -6.26 11.41
C PHE A 18 -19.95 -7.72 11.05
N GLY A 19 -19.06 -8.42 11.75
CA GLY A 19 -18.80 -9.84 11.54
C GLY A 19 -17.40 -10.28 11.97
N GLU A 20 -17.10 -11.56 11.69
CA GLU A 20 -15.82 -12.17 12.04
C GLU A 20 -15.39 -13.20 10.99
N ARG A 21 -14.10 -13.30 10.76
CA ARG A 21 -13.45 -14.37 9.99
C ARG A 21 -12.28 -14.93 10.78
N GLU A 22 -12.27 -16.25 10.96
CA GLU A 22 -11.24 -16.95 11.73
C GLU A 22 -9.94 -17.18 10.95
N ARG A 23 -10.04 -17.21 9.62
CA ARG A 23 -8.90 -17.41 8.73
C ARG A 23 -9.26 -17.02 7.30
N MET A 24 -8.53 -16.12 6.73
CA MET A 24 -8.67 -15.68 5.35
C MET A 24 -7.30 -15.34 4.76
N LEU A 25 -7.19 -15.38 3.44
CA LEU A 25 -6.00 -14.93 2.74
C LEU A 25 -5.78 -13.43 3.00
N GLY A 26 -4.56 -13.07 3.39
CA GLY A 26 -4.18 -11.72 3.77
C GLY A 26 -2.69 -11.46 3.63
N GLY A 27 -2.22 -10.45 4.32
CA GLY A 27 -0.85 -9.97 4.25
C GLY A 27 -0.66 -8.83 3.25
N ALA A 28 0.28 -7.93 3.56
CA ALA A 28 0.48 -6.68 2.82
C ALA A 28 0.78 -6.91 1.33
N ALA A 29 1.66 -7.89 1.01
CA ALA A 29 1.98 -8.19 -0.39
C ALA A 29 0.79 -8.79 -1.16
N VAL A 30 -0.12 -9.50 -0.50
CA VAL A 30 -1.31 -10.09 -1.15
C VAL A 30 -2.34 -9.02 -1.51
N HIS A 31 -2.73 -8.19 -0.53
CA HIS A 31 -3.67 -7.08 -0.77
C HIS A 31 -3.15 -6.12 -1.85
N PHE A 32 -1.87 -5.76 -1.74
CA PHE A 32 -1.20 -4.95 -2.75
C PHE A 32 -1.25 -5.61 -4.13
N SER A 33 -0.85 -6.88 -4.25
CA SER A 33 -0.78 -7.59 -5.53
C SER A 33 -2.13 -7.72 -6.21
N LEU A 34 -3.18 -8.06 -5.45
CA LEU A 34 -4.54 -8.14 -5.97
C LEU A 34 -5.02 -6.79 -6.51
N ALA A 35 -4.74 -5.69 -5.82
CA ALA A 35 -5.10 -4.36 -6.28
C ALA A 35 -4.28 -3.90 -7.49
N ALA A 36 -2.96 -4.16 -7.51
CA ALA A 36 -2.08 -3.76 -8.60
C ALA A 36 -2.31 -4.56 -9.90
N SER A 37 -2.77 -5.82 -9.76
CA SER A 37 -2.97 -6.74 -10.91
C SER A 37 -3.99 -6.24 -11.95
N PHE A 38 -4.80 -5.25 -11.63
CA PHE A 38 -5.71 -4.62 -12.58
C PHE A 38 -5.00 -3.71 -13.60
N PHE A 39 -3.75 -3.36 -13.34
CA PHE A 39 -3.02 -2.36 -14.14
C PHE A 39 -1.75 -2.90 -14.77
N THR A 40 -1.06 -3.84 -14.10
CA THR A 40 0.24 -4.36 -14.51
C THR A 40 0.43 -5.80 -14.02
N GLU A 41 1.45 -6.49 -14.56
CA GLU A 41 1.92 -7.76 -14.01
C GLU A 41 2.61 -7.51 -12.65
N VAL A 42 2.28 -8.33 -11.65
CA VAL A 42 2.79 -8.16 -10.28
C VAL A 42 3.52 -9.42 -9.83
N ARG A 43 4.65 -9.23 -9.20
CA ARG A 43 5.51 -10.28 -8.64
C ARG A 43 5.67 -10.09 -7.13
N PRO A 44 4.85 -10.75 -6.30
CA PRO A 44 5.04 -10.77 -4.85
C PRO A 44 6.23 -11.66 -4.46
N VAL A 45 7.03 -11.17 -3.51
CA VAL A 45 8.16 -11.86 -2.91
C VAL A 45 7.93 -11.97 -1.41
N GLY A 46 7.93 -13.20 -0.91
CA GLY A 46 7.75 -13.50 0.51
C GLY A 46 7.65 -15.00 0.77
N PRO A 47 7.86 -15.46 2.01
CA PRO A 47 7.79 -16.87 2.35
C PRO A 47 6.38 -17.28 2.77
N VAL A 48 6.03 -18.54 2.48
CA VAL A 48 4.82 -19.21 2.98
C VAL A 48 5.15 -20.60 3.51
N GLY A 49 4.37 -21.10 4.47
CA GLY A 49 4.50 -22.42 5.02
C GLY A 49 3.66 -23.48 4.29
N ASP A 50 3.63 -24.70 4.85
CA ASP A 50 2.87 -25.85 4.31
C ASP A 50 1.35 -25.62 4.34
N ASP A 51 0.88 -24.69 5.16
CA ASP A 51 -0.52 -24.33 5.32
C ASP A 51 -1.03 -23.39 4.21
N PHE A 52 -0.14 -22.87 3.35
CA PHE A 52 -0.48 -22.10 2.15
C PHE A 52 -0.62 -23.06 0.96
N GLY A 53 -1.86 -23.46 0.70
CA GLY A 53 -2.18 -24.49 -0.26
C GLY A 53 -2.28 -24.03 -1.70
N GLU A 54 -2.56 -24.97 -2.59
CA GLU A 54 -2.70 -24.66 -4.02
C GLU A 54 -3.88 -23.73 -4.32
N GLU A 55 -4.95 -23.76 -3.52
CA GLU A 55 -6.10 -22.88 -3.64
C GLU A 55 -5.70 -21.40 -3.60
N GLN A 56 -4.80 -21.01 -2.67
CA GLN A 56 -4.29 -19.66 -2.56
C GLN A 56 -3.43 -19.27 -3.77
N PHE A 57 -2.58 -20.18 -4.24
CA PHE A 57 -1.78 -19.97 -5.45
C PHE A 57 -2.66 -19.85 -6.70
N GLU A 58 -3.70 -20.67 -6.85
CA GLU A 58 -4.65 -20.59 -7.96
C GLU A 58 -5.40 -19.27 -7.96
N LEU A 59 -5.83 -18.78 -6.79
CA LEU A 59 -6.46 -17.47 -6.68
C LEU A 59 -5.53 -16.35 -7.18
N LEU A 60 -4.28 -16.32 -6.73
CA LEU A 60 -3.31 -15.31 -7.16
C LEU A 60 -3.04 -15.40 -8.67
N ARG A 61 -2.80 -16.60 -9.19
CA ARG A 61 -2.55 -16.81 -10.62
C ARG A 61 -3.76 -16.47 -11.49
N SER A 62 -4.98 -16.70 -11.00
CA SER A 62 -6.21 -16.34 -11.72
C SER A 62 -6.34 -14.83 -11.96
N ARG A 63 -5.64 -14.03 -11.14
CA ARG A 63 -5.52 -12.58 -11.28
C ARG A 63 -4.28 -12.13 -12.07
N GLY A 64 -3.56 -13.06 -12.72
CA GLY A 64 -2.34 -12.76 -13.47
C GLY A 64 -1.11 -12.46 -12.60
N ILE A 65 -1.17 -12.75 -11.29
CA ILE A 65 -0.07 -12.52 -10.36
C ILE A 65 0.99 -13.61 -10.54
N ILE A 66 2.25 -13.20 -10.65
CA ILE A 66 3.40 -14.09 -10.87
C ILE A 66 3.85 -14.64 -9.52
N THR A 67 3.69 -15.95 -9.28
CA THR A 67 3.88 -16.58 -7.96
C THR A 67 5.22 -17.31 -7.77
N GLU A 68 6.14 -17.22 -8.74
CA GLU A 68 7.40 -17.95 -8.73
C GLU A 68 8.37 -17.48 -7.64
N ASP A 69 8.25 -16.25 -7.16
CA ASP A 69 9.06 -15.69 -6.07
C ASP A 69 8.40 -15.81 -4.69
N ILE A 70 7.28 -16.53 -4.59
CA ILE A 70 6.71 -16.92 -3.31
C ILE A 70 7.43 -18.19 -2.86
N GLU A 71 8.30 -18.06 -1.85
CA GLU A 71 9.09 -19.17 -1.32
C GLU A 71 8.23 -20.11 -0.46
N ARG A 72 8.17 -21.40 -0.82
CA ARG A 72 7.55 -22.42 0.02
C ARG A 72 8.57 -22.99 0.99
N VAL A 73 8.38 -22.80 2.29
CA VAL A 73 9.26 -23.30 3.36
C VAL A 73 8.67 -24.56 3.99
N PRO A 74 9.22 -25.75 3.66
CA PRO A 74 8.68 -27.02 4.16
C PRO A 74 8.74 -27.13 5.69
N GLY A 75 7.70 -27.69 6.29
CA GLY A 75 7.59 -27.88 7.74
C GLY A 75 7.20 -26.63 8.53
N GLY A 76 7.09 -25.47 7.85
CA GLY A 76 6.74 -24.22 8.47
C GLY A 76 5.25 -23.88 8.40
N GLN A 77 4.86 -22.85 9.14
CA GLN A 77 3.54 -22.22 9.04
C GLN A 77 3.69 -20.82 8.46
N SER A 78 2.76 -20.39 7.64
CA SER A 78 2.72 -19.03 7.11
C SER A 78 2.53 -18.00 8.23
N PHE A 79 2.87 -16.76 7.95
CA PHE A 79 2.56 -15.65 8.83
C PHE A 79 1.04 -15.62 9.12
N PHE A 80 0.70 -15.36 10.38
CA PHE A 80 -0.68 -15.24 10.81
C PHE A 80 -0.83 -13.99 11.70
N TRP A 81 -1.85 -13.20 11.40
CA TRP A 81 -2.25 -12.08 12.22
C TRP A 81 -3.71 -12.23 12.65
N ARG A 82 -3.99 -11.87 13.91
CA ARG A 82 -5.36 -11.75 14.43
C ARG A 82 -5.53 -10.38 15.04
N GLY A 83 -6.64 -9.73 14.69
CA GLY A 83 -6.98 -8.45 15.26
C GLY A 83 -8.46 -8.17 15.24
N HIS A 84 -8.81 -7.08 15.92
CA HIS A 84 -10.18 -6.58 15.93
C HIS A 84 -10.23 -5.07 15.75
N TYR A 85 -11.40 -4.59 15.37
CA TYR A 85 -11.70 -3.18 15.22
C TYR A 85 -12.87 -2.79 16.12
N ASP A 86 -12.80 -1.59 16.69
CA ASP A 86 -13.89 -0.95 17.38
C ASP A 86 -14.98 -0.45 16.40
N PHE A 87 -16.03 0.16 16.94
CA PHE A 87 -17.20 0.56 16.14
C PHE A 87 -16.88 1.53 15.00
N ASP A 88 -15.89 2.38 15.17
CA ASP A 88 -15.49 3.38 14.15
C ASP A 88 -14.55 2.84 13.07
N LEU A 89 -14.08 1.57 13.20
CA LEU A 89 -13.21 0.88 12.24
C LEU A 89 -11.87 1.58 11.92
N ASN A 90 -11.46 2.56 12.72
CA ASN A 90 -10.29 3.38 12.39
C ASN A 90 -8.98 2.81 12.93
N VAL A 91 -9.02 2.06 14.01
CA VAL A 91 -7.83 1.54 14.68
C VAL A 91 -7.88 0.01 14.74
N ALA A 92 -6.85 -0.61 14.17
CA ALA A 92 -6.62 -2.04 14.30
C ALA A 92 -6.01 -2.36 15.68
N HIS A 93 -6.64 -3.23 16.43
CA HIS A 93 -6.10 -3.80 17.67
C HIS A 93 -5.55 -5.19 17.38
N THR A 94 -4.26 -5.39 17.62
CA THR A 94 -3.62 -6.69 17.43
C THR A 94 -3.85 -7.58 18.64
N ASP A 95 -4.46 -8.76 18.42
CA ASP A 95 -4.72 -9.76 19.44
C ASP A 95 -3.64 -10.86 19.46
N ASP A 96 -3.16 -11.28 18.27
CA ASP A 96 -2.13 -12.32 18.11
C ASP A 96 -1.33 -12.09 16.82
N THR A 97 -0.03 -12.36 16.88
CA THR A 97 0.85 -12.35 15.71
C THR A 97 1.78 -13.54 15.78
N ARG A 98 1.75 -14.37 14.75
CA ARG A 98 2.65 -15.52 14.60
C ARG A 98 3.47 -15.34 13.34
N LEU A 99 4.76 -15.06 13.50
CA LEU A 99 5.64 -14.80 12.36
C LEU A 99 5.80 -16.05 11.47
N GLY A 100 5.77 -17.25 12.05
CA GLY A 100 5.95 -18.48 11.27
C GLY A 100 7.26 -18.45 10.47
N VAL A 101 7.20 -18.84 9.20
CA VAL A 101 8.36 -18.83 8.30
C VAL A 101 8.92 -17.43 8.04
N PHE A 102 8.18 -16.38 8.33
CA PHE A 102 8.61 -15.00 8.19
C PHE A 102 9.66 -14.60 9.23
N GLU A 103 9.74 -15.29 10.37
CA GLU A 103 10.72 -15.01 11.44
C GLU A 103 12.17 -15.16 10.95
N THR A 104 12.39 -16.08 10.02
CA THR A 104 13.73 -16.38 9.46
C THR A 104 13.84 -15.98 7.99
N PHE A 105 12.93 -15.15 7.50
CA PHE A 105 12.93 -14.72 6.11
C PHE A 105 14.15 -13.88 5.78
N GLU A 106 14.92 -14.34 4.81
CA GLU A 106 16.02 -13.61 4.20
C GLU A 106 15.68 -13.33 2.73
N PRO A 107 15.26 -12.10 2.37
CA PRO A 107 14.79 -11.81 1.02
C PRO A 107 15.90 -12.00 -0.02
N LYS A 108 15.63 -12.89 -0.97
CA LYS A 108 16.47 -13.12 -2.15
C LYS A 108 15.60 -12.95 -3.38
N LEU A 109 15.88 -11.91 -4.14
CA LEU A 109 15.16 -11.66 -5.37
C LEU A 109 15.65 -12.58 -6.48
N SER A 110 14.74 -13.07 -7.33
CA SER A 110 15.13 -13.66 -8.61
C SER A 110 15.62 -12.56 -9.56
N ALA A 111 16.36 -12.96 -10.60
CA ALA A 111 16.81 -12.00 -11.62
C ALA A 111 15.64 -11.23 -12.27
N ALA A 112 14.45 -11.83 -12.34
CA ALA A 112 13.25 -11.17 -12.84
C ALA A 112 12.70 -10.14 -11.85
N ALA A 113 12.75 -10.42 -10.54
CA ALA A 113 12.36 -9.48 -9.51
C ALA A 113 13.35 -8.32 -9.34
N GLU A 114 14.66 -8.58 -9.48
CA GLU A 114 15.72 -7.56 -9.47
C GLU A 114 15.62 -6.57 -10.65
N ALA A 115 15.10 -7.04 -11.78
CA ALA A 115 14.97 -6.26 -13.01
C ALA A 115 13.67 -5.45 -13.11
N ALA A 116 12.88 -5.36 -12.03
CA ALA A 116 11.64 -4.58 -12.01
C ALA A 116 11.91 -3.09 -12.18
N ASP A 117 11.07 -2.39 -12.96
CA ASP A 117 11.12 -0.93 -13.08
C ASP A 117 10.49 -0.23 -11.87
N THR A 118 9.53 -0.90 -11.23
CA THR A 118 8.86 -0.43 -10.03
C THR A 118 9.00 -1.43 -8.89
N LEU A 119 9.42 -0.95 -7.72
CA LEU A 119 9.57 -1.73 -6.50
C LEU A 119 8.70 -1.16 -5.38
N PHE A 120 7.92 -2.01 -4.71
CA PHE A 120 7.22 -1.64 -3.49
C PHE A 120 7.67 -2.48 -2.30
N LEU A 121 8.15 -1.81 -1.27
CA LEU A 121 8.56 -2.38 0.01
C LEU A 121 7.38 -2.29 0.97
N ALA A 122 6.52 -3.32 0.95
CA ALA A 122 5.37 -3.38 1.83
C ALA A 122 5.80 -3.54 3.30
N ASN A 123 4.84 -3.43 4.21
CA ASN A 123 5.11 -3.42 5.65
C ASN A 123 5.80 -4.70 6.14
N ILE A 124 7.11 -4.62 6.35
CA ILE A 124 7.98 -5.62 7.01
C ILE A 124 9.06 -4.90 7.81
N GLN A 125 9.94 -5.67 8.47
CA GLN A 125 11.08 -5.09 9.20
C GLN A 125 11.94 -4.20 8.29
N PRO A 126 12.29 -2.97 8.71
CA PRO A 126 12.98 -2.00 7.85
C PRO A 126 14.34 -2.46 7.31
N ASP A 127 15.11 -3.26 8.07
CA ASP A 127 16.38 -3.80 7.58
C ASP A 127 16.18 -4.79 6.41
N LEU A 128 15.08 -5.56 6.42
CA LEU A 128 14.72 -6.43 5.29
C LEU A 128 14.30 -5.60 4.07
N GLN A 129 13.55 -4.51 4.27
CA GLN A 129 13.21 -3.57 3.19
C GLN A 129 14.47 -3.01 2.53
N ARG A 130 15.47 -2.61 3.31
CA ARG A 130 16.76 -2.13 2.80
C ARG A 130 17.55 -3.21 2.06
N GLN A 131 17.56 -4.46 2.58
CA GLN A 131 18.19 -5.58 1.89
C GLN A 131 17.57 -5.83 0.52
N VAL A 132 16.25 -5.72 0.40
CA VAL A 132 15.53 -5.82 -0.88
C VAL A 132 15.90 -4.65 -1.80
N ARG A 133 15.88 -3.42 -1.29
CA ARG A 133 16.20 -2.23 -2.08
C ARG A 133 17.61 -2.29 -2.66
N ALA A 134 18.57 -2.87 -1.91
CA ALA A 134 19.95 -3.06 -2.37
C ALA A 134 20.08 -4.08 -3.53
N GLN A 135 19.12 -4.99 -3.69
CA GLN A 135 19.09 -6.00 -4.75
C GLN A 135 18.37 -5.50 -6.02
N CYS A 136 17.47 -4.53 -5.91
CA CYS A 136 16.66 -4.04 -7.05
C CYS A 136 16.90 -2.55 -7.28
N ALA A 137 17.42 -2.21 -8.46
CA ALA A 137 17.68 -0.83 -8.89
C ALA A 137 16.49 -0.22 -9.64
N ALA A 138 15.27 -0.41 -9.13
CA ALA A 138 14.04 0.11 -9.73
C ALA A 138 14.12 1.63 -9.99
N GLY A 139 13.55 2.07 -11.10
CA GLY A 139 13.46 3.48 -11.46
C GLY A 139 12.48 4.27 -10.60
N PHE A 140 11.50 3.58 -10.02
CA PHE A 140 10.59 4.12 -9.02
C PHE A 140 10.38 3.13 -7.87
N SER A 141 10.54 3.59 -6.65
CA SER A 141 10.42 2.75 -5.45
C SER A 141 9.56 3.40 -4.39
N GLY A 142 8.78 2.58 -3.69
CA GLY A 142 7.97 3.02 -2.56
C GLY A 142 8.10 2.13 -1.35
N LEU A 143 7.71 2.67 -0.21
CA LEU A 143 7.75 2.01 1.07
C LEU A 143 6.48 2.30 1.87
N ASP A 144 5.94 1.26 2.50
CA ASP A 144 4.95 1.37 3.58
C ASP A 144 5.54 0.88 4.90
N SER A 145 4.96 1.32 6.01
CA SER A 145 5.39 0.95 7.35
C SER A 145 4.21 0.89 8.30
N MET A 146 4.47 0.66 9.59
CA MET A 146 3.48 0.71 10.64
C MET A 146 4.07 1.29 11.93
N ASN A 147 3.18 1.65 12.86
CA ASN A 147 3.55 2.20 14.16
C ASN A 147 4.59 1.36 14.92
N LEU A 148 4.52 0.03 14.84
CA LEU A 148 5.49 -0.85 15.51
C LEU A 148 6.93 -0.50 15.14
N TRP A 149 7.22 -0.35 13.84
CA TRP A 149 8.59 -0.06 13.39
C TRP A 149 9.05 1.34 13.77
N ILE A 150 8.12 2.30 13.83
CA ILE A 150 8.39 3.65 14.31
C ILE A 150 8.79 3.63 15.79
N GLU A 151 8.19 2.73 16.58
CA GLU A 151 8.46 2.60 18.03
C GLU A 151 9.76 1.86 18.33
N ILE A 152 10.02 0.73 17.63
CA ILE A 152 11.11 -0.19 18.02
C ILE A 152 12.33 -0.17 17.08
N ALA A 153 12.21 0.38 15.86
CA ALA A 153 13.25 0.35 14.82
C ALA A 153 13.35 1.67 14.04
N LYS A 154 13.14 2.80 14.69
CA LYS A 154 13.01 4.11 14.05
C LYS A 154 14.23 4.47 13.18
N ASP A 155 15.43 4.31 13.67
CA ASP A 155 16.66 4.66 12.93
C ASP A 155 16.79 3.82 11.65
N SER A 156 16.44 2.53 11.73
CA SER A 156 16.43 1.62 10.58
C SER A 156 15.35 2.00 9.57
N LEU A 157 14.17 2.41 10.06
CA LEU A 157 13.08 2.89 9.22
C LEU A 157 13.42 4.20 8.50
N GLU A 158 14.00 5.16 9.20
CA GLU A 158 14.47 6.41 8.60
C GLU A 158 15.54 6.16 7.52
N ALA A 159 16.44 5.20 7.75
CA ALA A 159 17.40 4.78 6.74
C ALA A 159 16.74 4.12 5.52
N ALA A 160 15.70 3.30 5.71
CA ALA A 160 14.94 2.70 4.63
C ALA A 160 14.16 3.75 3.83
N ILE A 161 13.54 4.71 4.51
CA ILE A 161 12.83 5.83 3.89
C ILE A 161 13.77 6.67 3.00
N ALA A 162 15.01 6.88 3.42
CA ALA A 162 15.99 7.65 2.64
C ALA A 162 16.39 6.98 1.31
N GLU A 163 16.12 5.69 1.15
CA GLU A 163 16.49 4.90 -0.03
C GLU A 163 15.37 4.75 -1.07
N VAL A 164 14.17 5.35 -0.82
CA VAL A 164 13.00 5.22 -1.70
C VAL A 164 12.49 6.56 -2.22
N ASP A 165 11.75 6.52 -3.33
CA ASP A 165 11.19 7.69 -3.99
C ASP A 165 9.86 8.16 -3.37
N CYS A 166 9.09 7.24 -2.80
CA CYS A 166 7.75 7.49 -2.28
C CYS A 166 7.52 6.80 -0.93
N LEU A 167 7.04 7.55 0.06
CA LEU A 167 6.55 6.99 1.32
C LEU A 167 5.02 6.97 1.32
N VAL A 168 4.41 5.81 1.64
CA VAL A 168 2.96 5.64 1.76
C VAL A 168 2.64 5.20 3.20
N VAL A 169 2.13 6.09 4.03
CA VAL A 169 1.82 5.82 5.44
C VAL A 169 0.50 6.46 5.83
N ASN A 170 -0.06 6.10 6.98
CA ASN A 170 -1.22 6.81 7.50
C ASN A 170 -0.82 8.12 8.21
N ASP A 171 -1.80 8.97 8.47
CA ASP A 171 -1.58 10.30 9.06
C ASP A 171 -1.16 10.27 10.54
N ALA A 172 -1.45 9.20 11.27
CA ALA A 172 -0.96 8.99 12.63
C ALA A 172 0.52 8.56 12.62
N GLU A 173 0.86 7.62 11.74
CA GLU A 173 2.23 7.12 11.56
C GLU A 173 3.21 8.23 11.16
N ILE A 174 2.85 9.07 10.19
CA ILE A 174 3.74 10.16 9.76
C ILE A 174 3.95 11.21 10.85
N ARG A 175 2.91 11.49 11.67
CA ARG A 175 3.06 12.38 12.84
C ARG A 175 3.95 11.75 13.90
N MET A 176 3.78 10.47 14.19
CA MET A 176 4.60 9.72 15.13
C MET A 176 6.07 9.69 14.69
N LEU A 177 6.32 9.38 13.42
CA LEU A 177 7.67 9.31 12.84
C LEU A 177 8.42 10.64 12.98
N THR A 178 7.76 11.75 12.65
CA THR A 178 8.39 13.07 12.56
C THR A 178 8.28 13.91 13.83
N GLY A 179 7.37 13.59 14.75
CA GLY A 179 7.04 14.42 15.89
C GLY A 179 6.24 15.68 15.54
N GLU A 180 5.78 15.83 14.30
CA GLU A 180 5.07 17.00 13.81
C GLU A 180 3.55 16.80 13.84
N ALA A 181 2.83 17.62 14.57
CA ALA A 181 1.37 17.53 14.65
C ALA A 181 0.66 17.96 13.34
N ASN A 182 1.24 18.89 12.59
CA ASN A 182 0.68 19.37 11.33
C ASN A 182 1.11 18.47 10.17
N LEU A 183 0.14 17.92 9.43
CA LEU A 183 0.39 16.96 8.36
C LEU A 183 1.33 17.49 7.27
N ALA A 184 1.17 18.75 6.85
CA ALA A 184 2.05 19.33 5.84
C ALA A 184 3.50 19.51 6.33
N LYS A 185 3.69 19.82 7.63
CA LYS A 185 5.03 19.86 8.23
C LYS A 185 5.63 18.47 8.35
N ALA A 186 4.82 17.47 8.74
CA ALA A 186 5.23 16.08 8.82
C ALA A 186 5.69 15.57 7.45
N ALA A 187 4.90 15.80 6.40
CA ALA A 187 5.26 15.41 5.02
C ALA A 187 6.57 16.06 4.57
N ARG A 188 6.76 17.36 4.83
CA ARG A 188 8.04 18.04 4.55
C ARG A 188 9.21 17.46 5.31
N ALA A 189 9.01 17.08 6.58
CA ALA A 189 10.08 16.45 7.36
C ALA A 189 10.50 15.12 6.75
N VAL A 190 9.53 14.31 6.26
CA VAL A 190 9.82 13.07 5.53
C VAL A 190 10.54 13.33 4.22
N MET A 191 10.09 14.31 3.42
CA MET A 191 10.75 14.64 2.15
C MET A 191 12.21 15.04 2.33
N LYS A 192 12.57 15.66 3.47
CA LYS A 192 13.97 15.94 3.83
C LYS A 192 14.79 14.70 4.15
N MET A 193 14.16 13.56 4.43
CA MET A 193 14.86 12.28 4.62
C MET A 193 15.27 11.64 3.28
N GLY A 194 14.58 11.97 2.16
CA GLY A 194 14.92 11.44 0.82
C GLY A 194 13.77 11.36 -0.17
N PRO A 195 12.56 10.92 0.23
CA PRO A 195 11.47 10.73 -0.71
C PRO A 195 11.05 12.02 -1.43
N ARG A 196 10.79 11.92 -2.72
CA ARG A 196 10.23 13.04 -3.52
C ARG A 196 8.71 13.08 -3.51
N ALA A 197 8.06 12.03 -3.01
CA ALA A 197 6.62 11.96 -2.85
C ALA A 197 6.25 11.35 -1.49
N VAL A 198 5.21 11.88 -0.86
CA VAL A 198 4.65 11.36 0.39
C VAL A 198 3.15 11.25 0.22
N VAL A 199 2.62 10.06 0.41
CA VAL A 199 1.18 9.78 0.46
C VAL A 199 0.79 9.54 1.91
N ALA A 200 -0.08 10.40 2.45
CA ALA A 200 -0.65 10.25 3.79
C ALA A 200 -2.10 9.74 3.69
N LYS A 201 -2.32 8.47 4.04
CA LYS A 201 -3.64 7.83 4.10
C LYS A 201 -4.38 8.34 5.34
N ARG A 202 -5.70 8.58 5.26
CA ARG A 202 -6.50 9.18 6.32
C ARG A 202 -7.83 8.43 6.55
N GLY A 203 -7.84 7.13 6.32
CA GLY A 203 -9.01 6.29 6.43
C GLY A 203 -10.19 6.80 5.59
N GLU A 204 -11.37 6.92 6.19
CA GLU A 204 -12.58 7.41 5.53
C GLU A 204 -12.47 8.85 4.97
N TYR A 205 -11.52 9.64 5.51
CA TYR A 205 -11.26 11.01 5.03
C TYR A 205 -10.38 11.05 3.78
N GLY A 206 -9.99 9.90 3.22
CA GLY A 206 -9.25 9.78 1.98
C GLY A 206 -7.74 9.84 2.13
N ALA A 207 -7.04 10.52 1.22
CA ALA A 207 -5.59 10.59 1.22
C ALA A 207 -5.07 11.94 0.70
N ALA A 208 -3.86 12.29 1.13
CA ALA A 208 -3.15 13.49 0.72
C ALA A 208 -1.79 13.12 0.11
N LEU A 209 -1.47 13.73 -1.02
CA LEU A 209 -0.19 13.62 -1.72
C LEU A 209 0.58 14.93 -1.58
N PHE A 210 1.84 14.81 -1.19
CA PHE A 210 2.82 15.89 -1.19
C PHE A 210 3.96 15.50 -2.12
N THR A 211 4.37 16.39 -3.01
CA THR A 211 5.49 16.17 -3.93
C THR A 211 6.43 17.36 -3.92
N ALA A 212 7.73 17.11 -4.09
CA ALA A 212 8.70 18.17 -4.33
C ALA A 212 8.48 18.77 -5.73
N ASP A 213 8.61 20.08 -5.84
CA ASP A 213 8.62 20.72 -7.14
C ASP A 213 9.86 20.29 -7.94
N PRO A 214 9.72 19.96 -9.24
CA PRO A 214 10.87 19.61 -10.07
C PRO A 214 11.94 20.72 -10.06
N GLY A 215 13.16 20.36 -9.63
CA GLY A 215 14.30 21.28 -9.61
C GLY A 215 14.39 22.18 -8.38
N THR A 216 13.54 21.98 -7.36
CA THR A 216 13.68 22.65 -6.06
C THR A 216 14.44 21.76 -5.08
N GLU A 217 15.26 22.37 -4.22
CA GLU A 217 15.85 21.66 -3.09
C GLU A 217 14.74 21.25 -2.09
N ALA A 218 14.94 20.14 -1.37
CA ALA A 218 13.98 19.61 -0.40
C ALA A 218 13.58 20.61 0.70
N ASP A 219 14.34 21.68 0.85
CA ASP A 219 14.08 22.78 1.80
C ASP A 219 13.17 23.89 1.26
N ALA A 220 12.77 23.84 -0.02
CA ALA A 220 11.87 24.84 -0.58
C ALA A 220 10.52 24.81 0.17
N GLU A 221 10.01 26.00 0.51
CA GLU A 221 8.66 26.15 1.10
C GLU A 221 7.55 25.76 0.10
N SER A 222 7.89 25.70 -1.19
CA SER A 222 7.02 25.31 -2.29
C SER A 222 7.03 23.80 -2.50
N HIS A 223 5.90 23.17 -2.30
CA HIS A 223 5.64 21.78 -2.64
C HIS A 223 4.21 21.66 -3.15
N ASN A 224 4.02 20.77 -4.10
CA ASN A 224 2.70 20.50 -4.62
C ASN A 224 1.90 19.68 -3.60
N PHE A 225 0.65 20.06 -3.45
CA PHE A 225 -0.31 19.37 -2.59
C PHE A 225 -1.53 18.95 -3.40
N PHE A 226 -1.93 17.71 -3.25
CA PHE A 226 -3.17 17.18 -3.79
C PHE A 226 -3.87 16.32 -2.77
N ALA A 227 -5.18 16.41 -2.64
CA ALA A 227 -5.94 15.55 -1.73
C ALA A 227 -7.23 15.08 -2.39
N LEU A 228 -7.62 13.84 -2.09
CA LEU A 228 -8.91 13.28 -2.44
C LEU A 228 -9.63 12.83 -1.17
N PRO A 229 -10.98 12.98 -1.10
CA PRO A 229 -11.78 12.33 -0.08
C PRO A 229 -11.77 10.81 -0.29
N GLY A 230 -12.09 10.05 0.74
CA GLY A 230 -12.49 8.65 0.58
C GLY A 230 -13.75 8.54 -0.28
N PHE A 231 -13.91 7.40 -0.97
CA PHE A 231 -15.17 7.14 -1.66
C PHE A 231 -16.25 6.88 -0.60
N PRO A 232 -17.39 7.59 -0.61
CA PRO A 232 -18.42 7.44 0.41
C PRO A 232 -19.14 6.10 0.27
N LEU A 233 -18.97 5.24 1.25
CA LEU A 233 -19.62 3.94 1.35
C LEU A 233 -20.60 3.95 2.51
N GLU A 234 -21.77 3.33 2.32
CA GLU A 234 -22.75 3.12 3.39
C GLU A 234 -22.43 1.85 4.19
N ASP A 235 -21.88 0.84 3.54
CA ASP A 235 -21.52 -0.44 4.14
C ASP A 235 -20.00 -0.66 4.11
N VAL A 236 -19.39 -0.69 5.27
CA VAL A 236 -17.98 -1.06 5.49
C VAL A 236 -17.95 -2.27 6.42
N ARG A 237 -17.23 -3.33 6.03
CA ARG A 237 -17.17 -4.58 6.77
C ARG A 237 -15.85 -4.81 7.46
N ASP A 238 -14.74 -4.60 6.75
CA ASP A 238 -13.40 -4.90 7.22
C ASP A 238 -12.39 -3.92 6.60
N PRO A 239 -11.74 -3.06 7.39
CA PRO A 239 -10.73 -2.12 6.88
C PRO A 239 -9.34 -2.77 6.70
N THR A 240 -9.16 -4.05 7.06
CA THR A 240 -7.86 -4.74 6.93
C THR A 240 -7.42 -4.79 5.48
N GLY A 241 -6.16 -4.43 5.23
CA GLY A 241 -5.59 -4.42 3.88
C GLY A 241 -6.02 -3.25 2.99
N ALA A 242 -6.86 -2.31 3.49
CA ALA A 242 -7.27 -1.14 2.70
C ALA A 242 -6.07 -0.25 2.34
N GLY A 243 -5.11 -0.10 3.26
CA GLY A 243 -3.87 0.63 3.02
C GLY A 243 -3.00 0.00 1.95
N ASP A 244 -2.87 -1.34 1.98
CA ASP A 244 -2.10 -2.12 1.00
C ASP A 244 -2.80 -2.11 -0.36
N SER A 245 -4.13 -2.22 -0.40
CA SER A 245 -4.93 -2.11 -1.62
C SER A 245 -4.85 -0.71 -2.22
N PHE A 246 -4.81 0.34 -1.39
CA PHE A 246 -4.53 1.70 -1.85
C PHE A 246 -3.15 1.76 -2.52
N ALA A 247 -2.11 1.27 -1.85
CA ALA A 247 -0.75 1.27 -2.38
C ALA A 247 -0.66 0.45 -3.68
N GLY A 248 -1.33 -0.72 -3.74
CA GLY A 248 -1.41 -1.54 -4.94
C GLY A 248 -2.07 -0.83 -6.11
N GLY A 249 -3.19 -0.15 -5.89
CA GLY A 249 -3.86 0.67 -6.91
C GLY A 249 -3.01 1.86 -7.37
N PHE A 250 -2.33 2.52 -6.44
CA PHE A 250 -1.44 3.65 -6.72
C PHE A 250 -0.21 3.22 -7.54
N PHE A 251 0.55 2.25 -7.07
CA PHE A 251 1.77 1.80 -7.75
C PHE A 251 1.48 1.00 -9.00
N GLY A 252 0.43 0.17 -8.99
CA GLY A 252 0.01 -0.59 -10.16
C GLY A 252 -0.36 0.31 -11.32
N TYR A 253 -1.13 1.39 -11.06
CA TYR A 253 -1.44 2.38 -12.09
C TYR A 253 -0.17 3.07 -12.64
N LEU A 254 0.75 3.49 -11.76
CA LEU A 254 1.98 4.17 -12.17
C LEU A 254 2.91 3.27 -12.99
N ASP A 255 2.97 1.98 -12.68
CA ASP A 255 3.74 1.01 -13.45
C ASP A 255 3.10 0.68 -14.80
N GLY A 256 1.76 0.62 -14.84
CA GLY A 256 0.99 0.29 -16.05
C GLY A 256 0.78 1.45 -17.02
N VAL A 257 1.13 2.70 -16.65
CA VAL A 257 0.95 3.85 -17.52
C VAL A 257 2.21 4.12 -18.34
N ASP A 258 2.04 4.27 -19.66
CA ASP A 258 3.12 4.74 -20.54
C ASP A 258 3.39 6.22 -20.29
N GLY A 259 4.56 6.58 -19.81
CA GLY A 259 4.98 7.97 -19.64
C GLY A 259 5.74 8.27 -18.36
N ASP A 260 6.07 9.54 -18.19
CA ASP A 260 6.80 10.02 -17.02
C ASP A 260 5.92 9.99 -15.75
N LEU A 261 6.56 9.85 -14.60
CA LEU A 261 5.92 10.00 -13.28
C LEU A 261 5.65 11.50 -12.98
N ASP A 262 4.79 12.09 -13.80
CA ASP A 262 4.38 13.48 -13.64
C ASP A 262 3.27 13.67 -12.59
N GLU A 263 2.99 14.91 -12.25
CA GLU A 263 1.96 15.24 -11.26
C GLU A 263 0.56 14.75 -11.68
N ALA A 264 0.25 14.73 -12.97
CA ALA A 264 -1.05 14.29 -13.46
C ALA A 264 -1.23 12.78 -13.26
N ASN A 265 -0.19 11.99 -13.51
CA ASN A 265 -0.19 10.56 -13.28
C ASN A 265 -0.23 10.22 -11.79
N LEU A 266 0.52 10.95 -10.94
CA LEU A 266 0.45 10.80 -9.48
C LEU A 266 -0.96 11.09 -8.93
N ARG A 267 -1.64 12.13 -9.43
CA ARG A 267 -3.02 12.45 -9.04
C ARG A 267 -4.02 11.37 -9.47
N ARG A 268 -3.87 10.79 -10.67
CA ARG A 268 -4.70 9.65 -11.13
C ARG A 268 -4.43 8.40 -10.30
N ALA A 269 -3.16 8.13 -9.98
CA ALA A 269 -2.78 7.03 -9.10
C ALA A 269 -3.43 7.14 -7.72
N MET A 270 -3.49 8.36 -7.14
CA MET A 270 -4.26 8.62 -5.91
C MET A 270 -5.74 8.23 -6.06
N GLY A 271 -6.34 8.53 -7.20
CA GLY A 271 -7.73 8.15 -7.51
C GLY A 271 -7.92 6.64 -7.55
N TYR A 272 -7.06 5.92 -8.27
CA TYR A 272 -7.14 4.46 -8.34
C TYR A 272 -6.83 3.79 -7.00
N GLY A 273 -5.85 4.29 -6.25
CA GLY A 273 -5.58 3.84 -4.88
C GLY A 273 -6.81 3.99 -3.98
N THR A 274 -7.46 5.17 -4.00
CA THR A 274 -8.70 5.42 -3.24
C THR A 274 -9.83 4.47 -3.64
N VAL A 275 -10.00 4.22 -4.93
CA VAL A 275 -11.04 3.32 -5.46
C VAL A 275 -10.78 1.88 -5.03
N LEU A 276 -9.54 1.37 -5.18
CA LEU A 276 -9.22 -0.01 -4.78
C LEU A 276 -9.37 -0.21 -3.27
N ALA A 277 -8.92 0.74 -2.44
CA ALA A 277 -9.15 0.72 -1.00
C ALA A 277 -10.64 0.70 -0.66
N SER A 278 -11.48 1.46 -1.39
CA SER A 278 -12.93 1.48 -1.16
C SER A 278 -13.61 0.15 -1.47
N PHE A 279 -13.13 -0.60 -2.45
CA PHE A 279 -13.62 -1.95 -2.71
C PHE A 279 -13.15 -2.95 -1.64
N ASN A 280 -11.91 -2.83 -1.18
CA ASN A 280 -11.38 -3.72 -0.15
C ASN A 280 -12.24 -3.74 1.10
N VAL A 281 -12.71 -2.59 1.56
CA VAL A 281 -13.44 -2.48 2.83
C VAL A 281 -14.91 -2.96 2.80
N GLU A 282 -15.45 -3.28 1.62
CA GLU A 282 -16.85 -3.75 1.45
C GLU A 282 -17.05 -5.17 1.99
N GLU A 283 -15.99 -5.99 2.01
CA GLU A 283 -16.04 -7.38 2.49
C GLU A 283 -14.80 -7.73 3.32
N PHE A 284 -14.79 -8.93 3.90
CA PHE A 284 -13.67 -9.37 4.72
C PHE A 284 -12.46 -9.77 3.87
N GLY A 285 -11.29 -9.32 4.30
CA GLY A 285 -10.01 -9.66 3.70
C GLY A 285 -9.96 -9.39 2.20
N THR A 286 -9.62 -10.40 1.41
CA THR A 286 -9.46 -10.30 -0.04
C THR A 286 -10.73 -10.68 -0.82
N GLU A 287 -11.84 -11.02 -0.16
CA GLU A 287 -13.06 -11.57 -0.79
C GLU A 287 -13.58 -10.66 -1.93
N ARG A 288 -13.66 -9.37 -1.72
CA ARG A 288 -14.20 -8.42 -2.72
C ARG A 288 -13.22 -8.17 -3.86
N VAL A 289 -11.97 -7.88 -3.55
CA VAL A 289 -10.96 -7.49 -4.56
C VAL A 289 -10.58 -8.66 -5.46
N SER A 290 -10.59 -9.90 -4.95
CA SER A 290 -10.26 -11.08 -5.74
C SER A 290 -11.25 -11.41 -6.86
N ARG A 291 -12.50 -10.91 -6.79
CA ARG A 291 -13.52 -11.10 -7.85
C ARG A 291 -13.98 -9.80 -8.52
N LEU A 292 -13.30 -8.69 -8.21
CA LEU A 292 -13.59 -7.39 -8.78
C LEU A 292 -13.25 -7.37 -10.29
N GLU A 293 -14.07 -6.69 -11.07
CA GLU A 293 -13.86 -6.52 -12.51
C GLU A 293 -13.37 -5.10 -12.83
N ARG A 294 -12.63 -4.95 -13.92
CA ARG A 294 -12.03 -3.68 -14.32
C ARG A 294 -13.09 -2.60 -14.56
N GLU A 295 -14.22 -2.96 -15.12
CA GLU A 295 -15.33 -2.06 -15.41
C GLU A 295 -15.87 -1.40 -14.13
N GLU A 296 -15.99 -2.15 -13.03
CA GLU A 296 -16.42 -1.62 -11.74
C GLU A 296 -15.44 -0.56 -11.19
N ILE A 297 -14.14 -0.80 -11.38
CA ILE A 297 -13.08 0.14 -10.99
C ILE A 297 -13.21 1.44 -11.77
N ASP A 298 -13.34 1.35 -13.09
CA ASP A 298 -13.42 2.50 -13.97
C ASP A 298 -14.70 3.32 -13.72
N GLU A 299 -15.85 2.65 -13.47
CA GLU A 299 -17.09 3.31 -13.08
C GLU A 299 -16.97 4.06 -11.75
N ARG A 300 -16.35 3.43 -10.71
CA ARG A 300 -16.15 4.07 -9.41
C ARG A 300 -15.12 5.20 -9.48
N PHE A 301 -14.07 5.03 -10.28
CA PHE A 301 -13.10 6.09 -10.53
C PHE A 301 -13.76 7.33 -11.15
N GLU A 302 -14.60 7.14 -12.17
CA GLU A 302 -15.36 8.22 -12.78
C GLU A 302 -16.38 8.87 -11.82
N ALA A 303 -16.98 8.08 -10.92
CA ALA A 303 -17.83 8.61 -9.86
C ALA A 303 -17.03 9.48 -8.88
N LEU A 304 -15.85 9.01 -8.42
CA LEU A 304 -14.95 9.76 -7.55
C LEU A 304 -14.49 11.06 -8.23
N ARG A 305 -14.12 10.98 -9.50
CA ARG A 305 -13.74 12.16 -10.28
C ARG A 305 -14.85 13.21 -10.34
N ARG A 306 -16.09 12.80 -10.61
CA ARG A 306 -17.25 13.70 -10.62
C ARG A 306 -17.54 14.34 -9.27
N MET A 307 -17.39 13.57 -8.18
CA MET A 307 -17.62 14.06 -6.81
C MET A 307 -16.60 15.12 -6.37
N THR A 308 -15.39 15.07 -6.91
CA THR A 308 -14.29 15.95 -6.51
C THR A 308 -14.10 17.14 -7.47
N GLN A 309 -14.83 17.16 -8.57
CA GLN A 309 -14.77 18.22 -9.56
C GLN A 309 -15.75 19.33 -9.24
N PHE A 310 -15.31 20.57 -9.34
CA PHE A 310 -16.15 21.76 -9.29
C PHE A 310 -15.82 22.68 -10.46
N GLU A 311 -16.81 23.39 -10.93
CA GLU A 311 -16.66 24.29 -12.07
C GLU A 311 -16.06 25.64 -11.65
N ALA A 312 -15.16 26.15 -12.48
CA ALA A 312 -14.67 27.53 -12.32
C ALA A 312 -15.75 28.50 -12.80
N VAL A 313 -16.54 29.03 -11.88
CA VAL A 313 -17.50 30.11 -12.18
C VAL A 313 -16.79 31.48 -12.03
N PRO A 314 -17.05 32.45 -12.92
CA PRO A 314 -16.56 33.82 -12.72
C PRO A 314 -17.04 34.36 -11.37
N ALA A 315 -16.15 35.04 -10.64
CA ALA A 315 -16.55 35.68 -9.40
C ALA A 315 -17.73 36.63 -9.64
N PRO A 316 -18.72 36.71 -8.73
CA PRO A 316 -19.80 37.69 -8.85
C PRO A 316 -19.20 39.08 -9.01
N ARG A 317 -19.63 39.81 -10.03
CA ARG A 317 -19.26 41.24 -10.17
C ARG A 317 -20.04 42.03 -9.13
N ASN A 318 -19.33 42.69 -8.21
CA ASN A 318 -19.92 43.70 -7.30
C ASN A 318 -20.47 44.89 -8.08
#